data_f2124586059f8f26bc84ce926f70ecbb
#
_entry.id   f2124586059f8f26bc84ce926f70ecbb
#
_cell.length_a   1.000
_cell.length_b   1.000
_cell.length_c   1.000
_cell.angle_alpha   90.00
_cell.angle_beta   90.00
_cell.angle_gamma   90.00
#
_symmetry.space_group_name_H-M   'P 1'
#
loop_
_entity.id
_entity.type
_entity.pdbx_description
1 polymer ?
#
loop_
_entity_poly.entity_id
_entity_poly.type
_entity_poly.pdbx_seq_one_letter_code
_entity_poly.pdbx_strand_id
1 'polypeptide(L)'
;MLLTKNNIKHYNLNGYITPSWRLPLDKLDLLKKNIDIIINQNPNIRPEQLVCPHIKGGSMGELNNKNYNYFLKLAHTKEIIEMISQVLGENIILWGSQIFCKPAFNGMQVPMHQDSHYWPIAPMSTCSVWIAADKSTKINGCLTVIPGSHKGNIYRHEINEKNTALNAGINEKKIEDKNKNYIILKPGQMSLHDANLVHGSEKNNSPDRRAGIVYRYMSSKSVFNRNTKNHEQKDGHSVNYSKRPIWLIKGNKGNNILVNKYN
;
A
#
# COMPACT_ATOMS: atom_id res chain seq x y z
N MET A 1 23.42 -1.26 6.04
CA MET A 1 22.10 -1.97 5.91
C MET A 1 21.08 -1.25 6.77
N LEU A 2 19.94 -0.88 6.20
CA LEU A 2 18.88 -0.16 6.91
C LEU A 2 17.99 -1.10 7.75
N LEU A 3 17.87 -2.36 7.35
CA LEU A 3 17.24 -3.40 8.16
C LEU A 3 18.32 -4.30 8.76
N THR A 4 18.25 -4.53 10.07
CA THR A 4 19.14 -5.46 10.77
C THR A 4 18.72 -6.92 10.49
N LYS A 5 19.60 -7.89 10.82
CA LYS A 5 19.25 -9.32 10.72
C LYS A 5 17.98 -9.65 11.55
N ASN A 6 17.82 -9.03 12.71
CA ASN A 6 16.62 -9.20 13.56
C ASN A 6 15.38 -8.61 12.89
N ASN A 7 15.50 -7.49 12.17
CA ASN A 7 14.40 -6.94 11.40
C ASN A 7 13.93 -7.91 10.31
N ILE A 8 14.85 -8.48 9.54
CA ILE A 8 14.51 -9.45 8.50
C ILE A 8 13.90 -10.72 9.11
N LYS A 9 14.46 -11.23 10.22
CA LYS A 9 13.89 -12.36 10.94
C LYS A 9 12.46 -12.05 11.41
N HIS A 10 12.22 -10.85 11.96
CA HIS A 10 10.88 -10.42 12.38
C HIS A 10 9.91 -10.35 11.19
N TYR A 11 10.33 -9.75 10.06
CA TYR A 11 9.51 -9.70 8.85
C TYR A 11 9.13 -11.09 8.36
N ASN A 12 10.11 -11.99 8.26
CA ASN A 12 9.87 -13.38 7.81
C ASN A 12 8.96 -14.16 8.77
N LEU A 13 9.00 -13.85 10.07
CA LEU A 13 8.17 -14.53 11.06
C LEU A 13 6.74 -13.97 11.09
N ASN A 14 6.61 -12.65 11.08
CA ASN A 14 5.36 -11.94 11.38
C ASN A 14 4.69 -11.31 10.15
N GLY A 15 5.39 -11.21 9.00
CA GLY A 15 4.85 -10.63 7.75
C GLY A 15 4.90 -9.10 7.70
N TYR A 16 5.46 -8.45 8.68
CA TYR A 16 5.61 -6.99 8.71
C TYR A 16 6.82 -6.55 9.53
N ILE A 17 7.20 -5.28 9.34
CA ILE A 17 8.20 -4.61 10.17
C ILE A 17 7.99 -3.10 10.16
N THR A 18 8.38 -2.44 11.25
CA THR A 18 8.50 -0.98 11.38
C THR A 18 9.98 -0.63 11.51
N PRO A 19 10.65 -0.18 10.43
CA PRO A 19 12.05 0.22 10.48
C PRO A 19 12.27 1.44 11.38
N SER A 20 13.48 1.59 11.91
CA SER A 20 13.87 2.80 12.67
C SER A 20 14.07 4.03 11.77
N TRP A 21 14.36 3.83 10.48
CA TRP A 21 14.52 4.92 9.52
C TRP A 21 13.23 5.71 9.33
N ARG A 22 13.38 7.01 9.16
CA ARG A 22 12.25 7.93 8.98
C ARG A 22 12.52 8.81 7.75
N LEU A 23 11.44 9.15 7.06
CA LEU A 23 11.51 10.14 5.99
C LEU A 23 12.02 11.48 6.56
N PRO A 24 13.05 12.11 5.95
CA PRO A 24 13.54 13.42 6.34
C PRO A 24 12.42 14.47 6.39
N LEU A 25 12.54 15.47 7.29
CA LEU A 25 11.47 16.44 7.53
C LEU A 25 11.08 17.22 6.29
N ASP A 26 12.05 17.64 5.49
CA ASP A 26 11.81 18.34 4.21
C ASP A 26 10.97 17.49 3.23
N LYS A 27 11.27 16.20 3.12
CA LYS A 27 10.51 15.26 2.30
C LYS A 27 9.12 14.98 2.90
N LEU A 28 9.02 14.94 4.23
CA LEU A 28 7.75 14.75 4.91
C LEU A 28 6.79 15.93 4.69
N ASP A 29 7.29 17.16 4.79
CA ASP A 29 6.49 18.36 4.58
C ASP A 29 6.02 18.45 3.11
N LEU A 30 6.89 18.09 2.16
CA LEU A 30 6.50 17.97 0.77
C LEU A 30 5.45 16.86 0.56
N LEU A 31 5.55 15.73 1.26
CA LEU A 31 4.55 14.67 1.18
C LEU A 31 3.19 15.16 1.66
N LYS A 32 3.11 15.82 2.80
CA LYS A 32 1.86 16.39 3.33
C LYS A 32 1.24 17.36 2.34
N LYS A 33 2.04 18.32 1.85
CA LYS A 33 1.60 19.32 0.86
C LYS A 33 1.05 18.66 -0.41
N ASN A 34 1.72 17.64 -0.95
CA ASN A 34 1.26 16.95 -2.17
C ASN A 34 0.02 16.09 -1.93
N ILE A 35 -0.16 15.52 -0.73
CA ILE A 35 -1.41 14.85 -0.33
C ILE A 35 -2.56 15.86 -0.30
N ASP A 36 -2.37 17.04 0.28
CA ASP A 36 -3.41 18.07 0.34
C ASP A 36 -3.78 18.58 -1.07
N ILE A 37 -2.78 18.77 -1.94
CA ILE A 37 -3.00 19.19 -3.34
C ILE A 37 -3.85 18.13 -4.08
N ILE A 38 -3.51 16.84 -4.01
CA ILE A 38 -4.24 15.82 -4.77
C ILE A 38 -5.65 15.60 -4.22
N ILE A 39 -5.87 15.73 -2.92
CA ILE A 39 -7.21 15.70 -2.32
C ILE A 39 -8.05 16.86 -2.88
N ASN A 40 -7.53 18.07 -2.89
CA ASN A 40 -8.23 19.25 -3.39
C ASN A 40 -8.50 19.18 -4.92
N GLN A 41 -7.64 18.50 -5.68
CA GLN A 41 -7.84 18.28 -7.11
C GLN A 41 -8.89 17.23 -7.42
N ASN A 42 -9.29 16.40 -6.44
CA ASN A 42 -10.24 15.30 -6.60
C ASN A 42 -11.34 15.31 -5.52
N PRO A 43 -12.15 16.39 -5.44
CA PRO A 43 -13.10 16.57 -4.34
C PRO A 43 -14.22 15.51 -4.32
N ASN A 44 -14.46 14.86 -5.46
CA ASN A 44 -15.50 13.81 -5.59
C ASN A 44 -14.98 12.41 -5.24
N ILE A 45 -13.69 12.24 -4.92
CA ILE A 45 -13.09 10.97 -4.53
C ILE A 45 -12.77 11.03 -3.04
N ARG A 46 -13.19 10.00 -2.31
CA ARG A 46 -12.87 9.89 -0.89
C ARG A 46 -11.35 9.89 -0.68
N PRO A 47 -10.82 10.65 0.28
CA PRO A 47 -9.37 10.73 0.50
C PRO A 47 -8.69 9.40 0.87
N GLU A 48 -9.47 8.41 1.29
CA GLU A 48 -9.00 7.03 1.52
C GLU A 48 -8.83 6.22 0.23
N GLN A 49 -9.36 6.70 -0.90
CA GLN A 49 -9.48 5.95 -2.15
C GLN A 49 -8.67 6.55 -3.31
N LEU A 50 -7.64 7.35 -3.02
CA LEU A 50 -6.79 7.98 -4.05
C LEU A 50 -5.77 6.97 -4.58
N VAL A 51 -6.17 6.21 -5.61
CA VAL A 51 -5.38 5.10 -6.18
C VAL A 51 -4.39 5.61 -7.22
N CYS A 52 -3.17 5.08 -7.19
CA CYS A 52 -2.10 5.32 -8.16
C CYS A 52 -1.70 6.80 -8.35
N PRO A 53 -1.46 7.58 -7.26
CA PRO A 53 -1.02 8.97 -7.38
C PRO A 53 0.32 9.16 -8.12
N HIS A 54 1.12 8.11 -8.32
CA HIS A 54 2.38 8.11 -9.07
C HIS A 54 2.20 7.97 -10.59
N ILE A 55 0.96 7.87 -11.08
CA ILE A 55 0.63 7.74 -12.50
C ILE A 55 0.06 9.07 -13.00
N LYS A 56 0.47 9.47 -14.21
CA LYS A 56 -0.06 10.66 -14.87
C LYS A 56 -1.57 10.52 -15.06
N GLY A 57 -2.33 11.53 -14.65
CA GLY A 57 -3.79 11.55 -14.81
C GLY A 57 -4.23 11.36 -16.26
N GLY A 58 -5.33 10.67 -16.48
CA GLY A 58 -5.90 10.39 -17.80
C GLY A 58 -5.29 9.20 -18.53
N SER A 59 -4.16 8.63 -18.09
CA SER A 59 -3.56 7.48 -18.78
C SER A 59 -4.02 6.12 -18.26
N MET A 60 -4.46 6.01 -17.01
CA MET A 60 -5.04 4.81 -16.37
C MET A 60 -5.53 5.09 -14.94
N GLY A 61 -5.41 6.32 -14.46
CA GLY A 61 -5.92 6.73 -13.17
C GLY A 61 -7.03 7.75 -13.40
N GLU A 62 -8.10 7.62 -12.66
CA GLU A 62 -9.19 8.59 -12.64
C GLU A 62 -8.80 9.88 -11.91
N LEU A 63 -7.60 9.89 -11.29
CA LEU A 63 -7.13 11.03 -10.53
C LEU A 63 -6.68 12.17 -11.44
N ASN A 64 -7.23 13.36 -11.20
CA ASN A 64 -6.61 14.59 -11.68
C ASN A 64 -5.33 14.83 -10.86
N ASN A 65 -4.18 14.47 -11.41
CA ASN A 65 -2.91 14.55 -10.71
C ASN A 65 -1.83 15.21 -11.55
N LYS A 66 -1.60 16.49 -11.32
CA LYS A 66 -0.52 17.27 -11.96
C LYS A 66 0.85 16.96 -11.33
N ASN A 67 0.86 16.42 -10.10
CA ASN A 67 2.08 16.19 -9.31
C ASN A 67 2.49 14.71 -9.26
N TYR A 68 2.07 13.89 -10.23
CA TYR A 68 2.38 12.45 -10.25
C TYR A 68 3.89 12.16 -10.18
N ASN A 69 4.73 13.00 -10.79
CA ASN A 69 6.19 12.89 -10.74
C ASN A 69 6.74 12.98 -9.31
N TYR A 70 6.12 13.78 -8.45
CA TYR A 70 6.51 13.83 -7.04
C TYR A 70 6.33 12.48 -6.36
N PHE A 71 5.16 11.88 -6.51
CA PHE A 71 4.88 10.56 -5.92
C PHE A 71 5.74 9.46 -6.52
N LEU A 72 6.01 9.51 -7.82
CA LEU A 72 6.91 8.58 -8.47
C LEU A 72 8.36 8.74 -7.95
N LYS A 73 8.85 9.98 -7.83
CA LYS A 73 10.17 10.28 -7.26
C LYS A 73 10.30 9.80 -5.80
N LEU A 74 9.25 9.97 -5.00
CA LEU A 74 9.25 9.51 -3.61
C LEU A 74 9.39 7.98 -3.52
N ALA A 75 8.75 7.23 -4.43
CA ALA A 75 8.91 5.78 -4.53
C ALA A 75 10.36 5.34 -4.88
N HIS A 76 11.16 6.23 -5.48
CA HIS A 76 12.57 6.02 -5.82
C HIS A 76 13.52 6.50 -4.72
N THR A 77 13.05 6.77 -3.50
CA THR A 77 13.93 7.12 -2.36
C THR A 77 14.90 5.97 -2.08
N LYS A 78 16.21 6.27 -2.13
CA LYS A 78 17.29 5.27 -2.02
C LYS A 78 17.13 4.36 -0.81
N GLU A 79 16.82 4.91 0.34
CA GLU A 79 16.69 4.16 1.59
C GLU A 79 15.48 3.22 1.58
N ILE A 80 14.38 3.62 0.94
CA ILE A 80 13.21 2.75 0.75
C ILE A 80 13.60 1.57 -0.15
N ILE A 81 14.26 1.86 -1.28
CA ILE A 81 14.70 0.81 -2.23
C ILE A 81 15.66 -0.16 -1.56
N GLU A 82 16.57 0.34 -0.71
CA GLU A 82 17.51 -0.51 0.01
C GLU A 82 16.81 -1.44 1.00
N MET A 83 15.83 -0.95 1.76
CA MET A 83 15.02 -1.79 2.65
C MET A 83 14.24 -2.85 1.87
N ILE A 84 13.62 -2.47 0.76
CA ILE A 84 12.88 -3.41 -0.11
C ILE A 84 13.80 -4.45 -0.74
N SER A 85 15.03 -4.06 -1.13
CA SER A 85 16.03 -5.01 -1.64
C SER A 85 16.40 -6.07 -0.61
N GLN A 86 16.43 -5.72 0.67
CA GLN A 86 16.70 -6.69 1.74
C GLN A 86 15.55 -7.69 1.97
N VAL A 87 14.33 -7.36 1.52
CA VAL A 87 13.12 -8.20 1.64
C VAL A 87 12.85 -9.00 0.36
N LEU A 88 12.87 -8.33 -0.80
CA LEU A 88 12.47 -8.91 -2.09
C LEU A 88 13.64 -9.34 -2.99
N GLY A 89 14.88 -8.97 -2.63
CA GLY A 89 16.06 -9.15 -3.47
C GLY A 89 16.32 -7.96 -4.39
N GLU A 90 17.32 -8.09 -5.27
CA GLU A 90 17.92 -6.98 -6.01
C GLU A 90 17.11 -6.50 -7.24
N ASN A 91 16.13 -7.25 -7.69
CA ASN A 91 15.37 -6.94 -8.89
C ASN A 91 13.95 -6.56 -8.53
N ILE A 92 13.66 -5.25 -8.55
CA ILE A 92 12.46 -4.65 -7.96
C ILE A 92 11.67 -3.86 -8.97
N ILE A 93 10.36 -4.05 -8.98
CA ILE A 93 9.41 -3.31 -9.80
C ILE A 93 8.38 -2.64 -8.86
N LEU A 94 8.14 -1.35 -9.07
CA LEU A 94 6.98 -0.63 -8.52
C LEU A 94 5.78 -0.87 -9.43
N TRP A 95 4.68 -1.39 -8.88
CA TRP A 95 3.49 -1.67 -9.67
C TRP A 95 2.25 -0.89 -9.22
N GLY A 96 2.27 -0.30 -8.02
CA GLY A 96 1.13 0.44 -7.52
C GLY A 96 1.47 1.36 -6.36
N SER A 97 0.56 2.29 -6.09
CA SER A 97 0.55 3.11 -4.88
C SER A 97 -0.87 3.56 -4.55
N GLN A 98 -1.09 4.00 -3.33
CA GLN A 98 -2.38 4.55 -2.91
C GLN A 98 -2.19 5.48 -1.72
N ILE A 99 -2.96 6.57 -1.69
CA ILE A 99 -3.08 7.41 -0.51
C ILE A 99 -4.29 6.94 0.28
N PHE A 100 -4.06 6.71 1.56
CA PHE A 100 -5.09 6.44 2.55
C PHE A 100 -5.12 7.60 3.55
N CYS A 101 -5.96 8.58 3.29
CA CYS A 101 -6.14 9.72 4.18
C CYS A 101 -7.51 9.63 4.87
N LYS A 102 -7.54 9.26 6.13
CA LYS A 102 -8.76 9.25 6.95
C LYS A 102 -9.03 10.64 7.50
N PRO A 103 -10.08 11.34 7.06
CA PRO A 103 -10.46 12.61 7.65
C PRO A 103 -10.75 12.51 9.14
N ALA A 104 -10.62 13.63 9.86
CA ALA A 104 -11.08 13.73 11.24
C ALA A 104 -12.57 13.37 11.33
N PHE A 105 -12.98 12.67 12.37
CA PHE A 105 -14.36 12.26 12.71
C PHE A 105 -15.10 11.42 11.66
N ASN A 106 -14.65 11.35 10.41
CA ASN A 106 -15.35 10.70 9.29
C ASN A 106 -14.44 9.80 8.45
N GLY A 107 -13.37 9.26 9.03
CA GLY A 107 -12.49 8.35 8.32
C GLY A 107 -13.09 6.95 8.18
N MET A 108 -13.10 6.42 6.95
CA MET A 108 -13.68 5.10 6.66
C MET A 108 -12.84 3.97 7.27
N GLN A 109 -13.50 2.88 7.64
CA GLN A 109 -12.84 1.62 7.96
C GLN A 109 -12.19 1.03 6.68
N VAL A 110 -11.00 0.46 6.82
CA VAL A 110 -10.45 -0.49 5.85
C VAL A 110 -10.67 -1.88 6.45
N PRO A 111 -11.57 -2.71 5.90
CA PRO A 111 -11.85 -4.02 6.46
C PRO A 111 -10.60 -4.89 6.48
N MET A 112 -10.54 -5.87 7.37
CA MET A 112 -9.44 -6.83 7.40
C MET A 112 -9.43 -7.62 6.10
N HIS A 113 -8.27 -7.65 5.42
CA HIS A 113 -8.08 -8.25 4.11
C HIS A 113 -6.65 -8.73 3.90
N GLN A 114 -6.42 -9.43 2.81
CA GLN A 114 -5.11 -9.76 2.28
C GLN A 114 -5.01 -9.12 0.88
N ASP A 115 -4.00 -8.30 0.69
CA ASP A 115 -3.76 -7.57 -0.56
C ASP A 115 -3.65 -8.51 -1.77
N SER A 116 -3.05 -9.68 -1.57
CA SER A 116 -2.85 -10.71 -2.60
C SER A 116 -4.16 -11.23 -3.24
N HIS A 117 -5.28 -11.10 -2.53
CA HIS A 117 -6.58 -11.46 -3.08
C HIS A 117 -6.95 -10.63 -4.32
N TYR A 118 -6.48 -9.39 -4.38
CA TYR A 118 -6.87 -8.42 -5.42
C TYR A 118 -5.87 -8.30 -6.56
N TRP A 119 -4.63 -8.82 -6.40
CA TRP A 119 -3.54 -8.45 -7.31
C TRP A 119 -3.25 -9.50 -8.37
N PRO A 120 -3.10 -9.07 -9.64
CA PRO A 120 -2.80 -9.97 -10.75
C PRO A 120 -1.30 -10.27 -10.83
N ILE A 121 -0.71 -10.78 -9.76
CA ILE A 121 0.74 -11.02 -9.63
C ILE A 121 0.99 -12.47 -9.25
N ALA A 122 1.86 -13.15 -9.98
CA ALA A 122 2.25 -14.54 -9.71
C ALA A 122 3.73 -14.78 -10.04
N PRO A 123 4.48 -15.52 -9.19
CA PRO A 123 4.16 -15.81 -7.79
C PRO A 123 3.99 -14.52 -6.98
N MET A 124 3.28 -14.57 -5.83
CA MET A 124 3.01 -13.41 -5.00
C MET A 124 4.25 -13.06 -4.14
N SER A 125 5.27 -12.47 -4.76
CA SER A 125 6.46 -11.96 -4.06
C SER A 125 6.43 -10.43 -4.09
N THR A 126 5.73 -9.85 -3.11
CA THR A 126 5.44 -8.42 -3.05
C THR A 126 5.64 -7.89 -1.64
N CYS A 127 5.95 -6.61 -1.54
CA CYS A 127 6.05 -5.88 -0.27
C CYS A 127 5.42 -4.50 -0.42
N SER A 128 4.54 -4.15 0.49
CA SER A 128 3.96 -2.82 0.61
C SER A 128 4.75 -1.99 1.61
N VAL A 129 5.06 -0.73 1.27
CA VAL A 129 5.67 0.27 2.15
C VAL A 129 4.64 1.34 2.44
N TRP A 130 4.11 1.38 3.66
CA TRP A 130 3.17 2.40 4.10
C TRP A 130 3.89 3.47 4.89
N ILE A 131 3.90 4.71 4.40
CA ILE A 131 4.58 5.87 4.99
C ILE A 131 3.54 6.77 5.66
N ALA A 132 3.69 7.02 6.95
CA ALA A 132 2.83 7.91 7.71
C ALA A 132 3.17 9.38 7.40
N ALA A 133 2.25 10.10 6.77
CA ALA A 133 2.36 11.55 6.64
C ALA A 133 1.96 12.26 7.94
N ASP A 134 0.90 11.79 8.58
CA ASP A 134 0.44 12.25 9.89
C ASP A 134 0.76 11.22 10.99
N LYS A 135 0.58 11.60 12.24
CA LYS A 135 0.60 10.66 13.37
C LYS A 135 -0.47 9.59 13.17
N SER A 136 -0.08 8.32 13.27
CA SER A 136 -0.97 7.17 13.10
C SER A 136 -1.06 6.40 14.42
N THR A 137 -2.23 6.37 15.03
CA THR A 137 -2.50 5.79 16.33
C THR A 137 -3.75 4.93 16.32
N LYS A 138 -3.99 4.17 17.36
CA LYS A 138 -5.20 3.34 17.47
C LYS A 138 -6.48 4.17 17.35
N ILE A 139 -6.52 5.37 17.95
CA ILE A 139 -7.73 6.21 17.99
C ILE A 139 -8.07 6.86 16.63
N ASN A 140 -7.07 7.10 15.77
CA ASN A 140 -7.32 7.64 14.42
C ASN A 140 -7.21 6.58 13.31
N GLY A 141 -7.30 5.30 13.67
CA GLY A 141 -7.37 4.18 12.74
C GLY A 141 -6.04 3.82 12.12
N CYS A 142 -5.00 3.56 12.92
CA CYS A 142 -3.73 3.04 12.43
C CYS A 142 -3.88 1.67 11.76
N LEU A 143 -2.86 1.26 11.03
CA LEU A 143 -2.79 -0.07 10.45
C LEU A 143 -2.85 -1.12 11.58
N THR A 144 -3.72 -2.11 11.42
CA THR A 144 -3.87 -3.28 12.29
C THR A 144 -3.49 -4.52 11.49
N VAL A 145 -2.70 -5.41 12.08
CA VAL A 145 -2.21 -6.61 11.41
C VAL A 145 -2.45 -7.86 12.28
N ILE A 146 -2.53 -9.03 11.66
CA ILE A 146 -2.47 -10.32 12.34
C ILE A 146 -1.09 -10.91 12.10
N PRO A 147 -0.16 -10.87 13.08
CA PRO A 147 1.20 -11.36 12.91
C PRO A 147 1.24 -12.83 12.47
N GLY A 148 2.09 -13.15 11.48
CA GLY A 148 2.27 -14.53 10.99
C GLY A 148 1.21 -15.03 10.01
N SER A 149 0.11 -14.30 9.81
CA SER A 149 -0.99 -14.72 8.92
C SER A 149 -0.59 -14.83 7.45
N HIS A 150 0.50 -14.19 7.02
CA HIS A 150 1.04 -14.28 5.66
C HIS A 150 1.54 -15.69 5.28
N LYS A 151 1.78 -16.55 6.25
CA LYS A 151 2.21 -17.96 6.06
C LYS A 151 1.02 -18.91 5.91
N GLY A 152 -0.17 -18.45 6.19
CA GLY A 152 -1.40 -19.23 6.12
C GLY A 152 -2.04 -19.20 4.73
N ASN A 153 -3.24 -19.77 4.67
CA ASN A 153 -4.05 -19.73 3.46
C ASN A 153 -4.60 -18.32 3.20
N ILE A 154 -4.90 -18.03 1.93
CA ILE A 154 -5.65 -16.85 1.57
C ILE A 154 -7.11 -17.06 1.99
N TYR A 155 -7.60 -16.19 2.85
CA TYR A 155 -8.99 -16.21 3.29
C TYR A 155 -9.92 -15.84 2.12
N ARG A 156 -11.13 -16.39 2.13
CA ARG A 156 -12.20 -15.92 1.26
C ARG A 156 -12.59 -14.51 1.70
N HIS A 157 -12.56 -13.56 0.75
CA HIS A 157 -13.09 -12.21 0.94
C HIS A 157 -14.56 -12.20 0.52
N GLU A 158 -15.37 -11.50 1.29
CA GLU A 158 -16.80 -11.35 1.11
C GLU A 158 -17.12 -9.88 0.84
N ILE A 159 -18.12 -9.61 0.01
CA ILE A 159 -18.56 -8.24 -0.27
C ILE A 159 -19.00 -7.62 1.05
N ASN A 160 -18.57 -6.40 1.28
CA ASN A 160 -18.93 -5.66 2.47
C ASN A 160 -20.09 -4.70 2.11
N GLU A 161 -21.27 -4.92 2.68
CA GLU A 161 -22.43 -4.03 2.52
C GLU A 161 -22.24 -2.69 3.24
N LYS A 162 -21.23 -2.58 4.12
CA LYS A 162 -20.92 -1.35 4.85
C LYS A 162 -20.14 -0.38 3.96
N ASN A 163 -20.35 0.90 4.18
CA ASN A 163 -19.53 1.95 3.56
C ASN A 163 -18.10 1.92 4.14
N THR A 164 -17.20 1.23 3.43
CA THR A 164 -15.79 1.02 3.81
C THR A 164 -14.87 1.40 2.65
N ALA A 165 -13.60 1.63 2.93
CA ALA A 165 -12.62 2.04 1.91
C ALA A 165 -12.31 0.94 0.88
N LEU A 166 -12.58 -0.32 1.22
CA LEU A 166 -12.55 -1.47 0.30
C LEU A 166 -13.91 -2.15 0.34
N ASN A 167 -14.40 -2.57 -0.83
CA ASN A 167 -15.75 -3.15 -0.95
C ASN A 167 -15.84 -4.62 -0.52
N ALA A 168 -14.70 -5.29 -0.29
CA ALA A 168 -14.66 -6.65 0.22
C ALA A 168 -13.68 -6.79 1.38
N GLY A 169 -13.87 -7.81 2.20
CA GLY A 169 -13.01 -8.10 3.34
C GLY A 169 -13.17 -9.52 3.85
N ILE A 170 -12.33 -9.90 4.80
CA ILE A 170 -12.43 -11.18 5.50
C ILE A 170 -13.53 -11.07 6.53
N ASN A 171 -14.39 -12.09 6.62
CA ASN A 171 -15.39 -12.18 7.67
C ASN A 171 -14.69 -12.18 9.04
N GLU A 172 -15.01 -11.22 9.89
CA GLU A 172 -14.32 -11.00 11.17
C GLU A 172 -14.42 -12.22 12.11
N LYS A 173 -15.52 -12.99 12.05
CA LYS A 173 -15.67 -14.24 12.83
C LYS A 173 -14.57 -15.27 12.54
N LYS A 174 -13.97 -15.25 11.33
CA LYS A 174 -12.88 -16.17 10.96
C LYS A 174 -11.52 -15.79 11.55
N ILE A 175 -11.43 -14.60 12.11
CA ILE A 175 -10.19 -14.00 12.61
C ILE A 175 -10.36 -13.41 14.02
N GLU A 176 -11.51 -13.60 14.68
CA GLU A 176 -11.79 -13.02 16.00
C GLU A 176 -10.83 -13.51 17.10
N ASP A 177 -10.46 -14.80 17.04
CA ASP A 177 -9.51 -15.41 17.98
C ASP A 177 -8.03 -15.05 17.68
N LYS A 178 -7.76 -14.27 16.65
CA LYS A 178 -6.39 -13.94 16.26
C LYS A 178 -5.90 -12.71 16.99
N ASN A 179 -4.68 -12.78 17.49
CA ASN A 179 -4.01 -11.64 18.10
C ASN A 179 -3.77 -10.55 17.07
N LYS A 180 -4.40 -9.40 17.26
CA LYS A 180 -4.22 -8.20 16.42
C LYS A 180 -3.11 -7.33 17.02
N ASN A 181 -2.22 -6.82 16.15
CA ASN A 181 -1.23 -5.83 16.54
C ASN A 181 -1.49 -4.50 15.82
N TYR A 182 -1.33 -3.39 16.54
CA TYR A 182 -1.55 -2.03 16.06
C TYR A 182 -0.21 -1.38 15.70
N ILE A 183 -0.07 -0.96 14.45
CA ILE A 183 1.14 -0.32 13.93
C ILE A 183 1.04 1.18 14.19
N ILE A 184 1.56 1.60 15.35
CA ILE A 184 1.58 3.02 15.74
C ILE A 184 2.82 3.68 15.14
N LEU A 185 2.63 4.78 14.40
CA LEU A 185 3.69 5.48 13.70
C LEU A 185 3.65 6.99 13.99
N LYS A 186 4.82 7.56 14.19
CA LYS A 186 5.02 9.02 14.14
C LYS A 186 5.12 9.48 12.69
N PRO A 187 4.85 10.76 12.37
CA PRO A 187 5.02 11.29 11.03
C PRO A 187 6.42 10.97 10.46
N GLY A 188 6.47 10.54 9.21
CA GLY A 188 7.70 10.10 8.53
C GLY A 188 8.13 8.67 8.81
N GLN A 189 7.61 8.00 9.85
CA GLN A 189 7.85 6.57 10.04
C GLN A 189 7.06 5.74 9.02
N MET A 190 7.44 4.49 8.87
CA MET A 190 6.81 3.59 7.91
C MET A 190 6.71 2.16 8.44
N SER A 191 5.84 1.39 7.81
CA SER A 191 5.79 -0.06 7.94
C SER A 191 5.98 -0.72 6.58
N LEU A 192 6.64 -1.87 6.59
CA LEU A 192 6.73 -2.79 5.45
C LEU A 192 5.88 -4.00 5.78
N HIS A 193 5.07 -4.48 4.83
CA HIS A 193 4.26 -5.68 5.04
C HIS A 193 4.10 -6.52 3.76
N ASP A 194 3.95 -7.81 3.96
CA ASP A 194 3.71 -8.81 2.93
C ASP A 194 2.26 -8.74 2.42
N ALA A 195 2.04 -8.99 1.12
CA ALA A 195 0.70 -8.97 0.52
C ALA A 195 -0.26 -10.03 1.10
N ASN A 196 0.28 -11.13 1.62
CA ASN A 196 -0.53 -12.18 2.24
C ASN A 196 -0.84 -11.89 3.72
N LEU A 197 -0.27 -10.84 4.29
CA LEU A 197 -0.54 -10.47 5.68
C LEU A 197 -2.00 -9.98 5.80
N VAL A 198 -2.74 -10.57 6.73
CA VAL A 198 -4.08 -10.07 7.08
C VAL A 198 -3.94 -8.75 7.80
N HIS A 199 -4.50 -7.70 7.22
CA HIS A 199 -4.42 -6.34 7.76
C HIS A 199 -5.66 -5.51 7.44
N GLY A 200 -5.81 -4.41 8.15
CA GLY A 200 -6.91 -3.48 7.98
C GLY A 200 -6.71 -2.24 8.84
N SER A 201 -7.73 -1.44 9.03
CA SER A 201 -7.69 -0.31 9.96
C SER A 201 -9.08 0.15 10.36
N GLU A 202 -9.27 0.48 11.64
CA GLU A 202 -10.53 0.98 12.16
C GLU A 202 -10.90 2.35 11.59
N LYS A 203 -12.15 2.77 11.81
CA LYS A 203 -12.61 4.13 11.49
C LYS A 203 -11.76 5.17 12.21
N ASN A 204 -11.70 6.37 11.65
CA ASN A 204 -11.17 7.53 12.36
C ASN A 204 -12.33 8.36 12.91
N ASN A 205 -12.57 8.26 14.19
CA ASN A 205 -13.55 9.07 14.92
C ASN A 205 -12.89 10.16 15.79
N SER A 206 -11.57 10.34 15.66
CA SER A 206 -10.80 11.34 16.40
C SER A 206 -10.78 12.69 15.69
N PRO A 207 -10.42 13.79 16.40
CA PRO A 207 -10.28 15.11 15.78
C PRO A 207 -9.07 15.23 14.86
N ASP A 208 -8.16 14.25 14.86
CA ASP A 208 -6.92 14.30 14.08
C ASP A 208 -7.08 13.51 12.79
N ARG A 209 -6.76 14.14 11.66
CA ARG A 209 -6.61 13.44 10.38
C ARG A 209 -5.50 12.38 10.46
N ARG A 210 -5.63 11.30 9.68
CA ARG A 210 -4.60 10.28 9.53
C ARG A 210 -4.31 10.01 8.05
N ALA A 211 -3.30 10.64 7.51
CA ALA A 211 -2.85 10.48 6.13
C ALA A 211 -1.57 9.63 6.04
N GLY A 212 -1.50 8.83 4.99
CA GLY A 212 -0.32 8.10 4.60
C GLY A 212 -0.40 7.66 3.15
N ILE A 213 0.75 7.27 2.60
CA ILE A 213 0.86 6.70 1.26
C ILE A 213 1.45 5.30 1.34
N VAL A 214 0.89 4.37 0.57
CA VAL A 214 1.48 3.05 0.38
C VAL A 214 2.07 2.95 -1.03
N TYR A 215 3.29 2.42 -1.11
CA TYR A 215 3.91 1.96 -2.34
C TYR A 215 3.96 0.44 -2.36
N ARG A 216 3.65 -0.16 -3.50
CA ARG A 216 3.56 -1.60 -3.69
C ARG A 216 4.64 -2.05 -4.65
N TYR A 217 5.62 -2.78 -4.12
CA TYR A 217 6.75 -3.32 -4.88
C TYR A 217 6.60 -4.81 -5.05
N MET A 218 7.11 -5.33 -6.18
CA MET A 218 7.19 -6.76 -6.42
C MET A 218 8.61 -7.13 -6.86
N SER A 219 9.01 -8.36 -6.57
CA SER A 219 10.20 -8.96 -7.18
C SER A 219 10.00 -9.12 -8.68
N SER A 220 11.03 -8.92 -9.49
CA SER A 220 10.94 -9.19 -10.93
C SER A 220 10.81 -10.68 -11.28
N LYS A 221 10.96 -11.58 -10.29
CA LYS A 221 10.60 -13.00 -10.41
C LYS A 221 9.09 -13.21 -10.52
N SER A 222 8.31 -12.27 -10.01
CA SER A 222 6.86 -12.22 -10.19
C SER A 222 6.52 -11.61 -11.54
N VAL A 223 5.43 -12.08 -12.15
CA VAL A 223 4.89 -11.51 -13.39
C VAL A 223 3.60 -10.78 -13.08
N PHE A 224 3.52 -9.54 -13.54
CA PHE A 224 2.29 -8.75 -13.50
C PHE A 224 1.40 -9.20 -14.67
N ASN A 225 0.35 -9.96 -14.37
CA ASN A 225 -0.56 -10.52 -15.36
C ASN A 225 -1.46 -9.42 -15.95
N ARG A 226 -1.25 -9.11 -17.21
CA ARG A 226 -2.00 -8.08 -17.96
C ARG A 226 -3.21 -8.63 -18.71
N ASN A 227 -3.34 -9.95 -18.79
CA ASN A 227 -4.42 -10.63 -19.51
C ASN A 227 -5.68 -10.81 -18.65
N THR A 228 -5.65 -10.43 -17.39
CA THR A 228 -6.84 -10.32 -16.56
C THR A 228 -7.70 -9.18 -17.12
N LYS A 229 -8.52 -9.51 -18.11
CA LYS A 229 -9.65 -8.68 -18.50
C LYS A 229 -10.56 -8.61 -17.29
N ASN A 230 -10.66 -7.40 -16.73
CA ASN A 230 -11.55 -7.10 -15.62
C ASN A 230 -11.39 -8.13 -14.48
N HIS A 231 -10.49 -7.89 -13.55
CA HIS A 231 -10.77 -8.31 -12.21
C HIS A 231 -12.09 -7.58 -11.89
N GLU A 232 -13.19 -8.19 -12.27
CA GLU A 232 -14.46 -7.87 -11.67
C GLU A 232 -14.27 -8.17 -10.20
N GLN A 233 -13.84 -7.15 -9.49
CA GLN A 233 -14.06 -7.13 -8.07
C GLN A 233 -15.55 -7.34 -7.99
N LYS A 234 -16.00 -8.34 -7.25
CA LYS A 234 -17.41 -8.70 -7.11
C LYS A 234 -18.31 -7.53 -6.67
N ASP A 235 -17.73 -6.35 -6.51
CA ASP A 235 -18.28 -5.07 -6.07
C ASP A 235 -18.58 -4.08 -7.22
N GLY A 236 -18.48 -4.51 -8.47
CA GLY A 236 -18.77 -3.69 -9.64
C GLY A 236 -17.63 -2.75 -10.08
N HIS A 237 -16.50 -2.69 -9.37
CA HIS A 237 -15.32 -1.96 -9.83
C HIS A 237 -14.42 -2.86 -10.67
N SER A 238 -14.38 -2.61 -11.97
CA SER A 238 -13.43 -3.28 -12.86
C SER A 238 -12.12 -2.50 -12.93
N VAL A 239 -11.01 -3.13 -12.59
CA VAL A 239 -9.68 -2.55 -12.80
C VAL A 239 -9.05 -3.16 -14.03
N ASN A 240 -8.88 -2.37 -15.08
CA ASN A 240 -8.17 -2.80 -16.28
C ASN A 240 -6.65 -2.67 -16.08
N TYR A 241 -5.98 -3.79 -15.87
CA TYR A 241 -4.53 -3.82 -15.69
C TYR A 241 -3.73 -3.91 -17.00
N SER A 242 -4.36 -4.08 -18.17
CA SER A 242 -3.68 -4.36 -19.44
C SER A 242 -2.64 -3.30 -19.83
N LYS A 243 -2.93 -2.03 -19.59
CA LYS A 243 -2.06 -0.90 -19.93
C LYS A 243 -1.45 -0.21 -18.69
N ARG A 244 -1.61 -0.78 -17.47
CA ARG A 244 -1.11 -0.13 -16.26
C ARG A 244 0.40 0.06 -16.33
N PRO A 245 0.93 1.28 -16.20
CA PRO A 245 2.37 1.51 -16.11
C PRO A 245 2.94 0.86 -14.85
N ILE A 246 4.08 0.20 -14.98
CA ILE A 246 4.91 -0.29 -13.89
C ILE A 246 6.34 0.18 -14.12
N TRP A 247 7.15 0.31 -13.07
CA TRP A 247 8.49 0.89 -13.17
C TRP A 247 9.54 -0.05 -12.62
N LEU A 248 10.62 -0.22 -13.39
CA LEU A 248 11.83 -0.86 -12.89
C LEU A 248 12.51 0.08 -11.90
N ILE A 249 12.58 -0.34 -10.65
CA ILE A 249 13.19 0.42 -9.56
C ILE A 249 14.66 0.06 -9.42
N LYS A 250 14.99 -1.23 -9.52
CA LYS A 250 16.37 -1.74 -9.37
C LYS A 250 16.54 -3.05 -10.14
N GLY A 251 17.75 -3.29 -10.68
CA GLY A 251 18.13 -4.55 -11.32
C GLY A 251 17.50 -4.75 -12.70
N ASN A 252 16.91 -5.91 -12.94
CA ASN A 252 16.29 -6.27 -14.20
C ASN A 252 14.79 -6.55 -14.05
N LYS A 253 14.06 -6.45 -15.18
CA LYS A 253 12.60 -6.58 -15.20
C LYS A 253 12.07 -8.03 -15.24
N GLY A 254 12.95 -9.02 -15.33
CA GLY A 254 12.54 -10.41 -15.55
C GLY A 254 11.65 -10.56 -16.80
N ASN A 255 10.62 -11.37 -16.70
CA ASN A 255 9.65 -11.62 -17.78
C ASN A 255 8.54 -10.56 -17.88
N ASN A 256 8.61 -9.48 -17.11
CA ASN A 256 7.60 -8.42 -17.16
C ASN A 256 7.73 -7.59 -18.45
N ILE A 257 6.58 -7.25 -19.02
CA ILE A 257 6.43 -6.41 -20.22
C ILE A 257 5.91 -5.03 -19.84
N LEU A 258 6.09 -4.04 -20.72
CA LEU A 258 5.64 -2.66 -20.54
C LEU A 258 6.15 -2.06 -19.22
N VAL A 259 7.43 -2.30 -18.93
CA VAL A 259 8.11 -1.76 -17.75
C VAL A 259 8.83 -0.48 -18.11
N ASN A 260 8.45 0.60 -17.48
CA ASN A 260 9.08 1.91 -17.64
C ASN A 260 10.39 1.97 -16.84
N LYS A 261 11.29 2.86 -17.26
CA LYS A 261 12.44 3.28 -16.46
C LYS A 261 12.18 4.70 -15.93
N TYR A 262 12.61 4.96 -14.74
CA TYR A 262 12.65 6.31 -14.18
C TYR A 262 14.00 6.90 -14.56
N ASN A 263 14.00 7.97 -15.36
CA ASN A 263 15.20 8.69 -15.80
C ASN A 263 15.51 9.84 -14.85
#